data_7ea6af8ccb022e1a53f34d6189c3ebe6
#
_entry.id   7ea6af8ccb022e1a53f34d6189c3ebe6
#
_cell.length_a   1.000
_cell.length_b   1.000
_cell.length_c   1.000
_cell.angle_alpha   90.00
_cell.angle_beta   90.00
_cell.angle_gamma   90.00
#
_symmetry.space_group_name_H-M   'P 1'
#
loop_
_entity.id
_entity.type
_entity.pdbx_description
1 polymer ?
#
loop_
_entity_poly.entity_id
_entity_poly.type
_entity_poly.pdbx_seq_one_letter_code
_entity_poly.pdbx_strand_id
1 'polypeptide(L)'
;MEKFMKKIKQLLFITFTLTIITGLFCFCGNTSYAKNAKKAYQHKVIAYQDSPAIYDFIPTGSAAGNRRALNHLISSDKPKIININNDISIDTYLRPGNNTTINAGNHTITSGSGVIINAPTAASYDNFKNLTINGGVWKNSSSSGLKGTMMRISYASDISINDATVYCNYTGHGIELIACNGVSINGCKLIPQGKCPKKCVEEQLQIDLATPKTAPGLYRLSPKLCNGTPSKNISVTNCTVSGARGICASFPGSESKYRKAGNYHSNITIENCNITGKSAEALALFNTKSATVKNCRVTTKTPLKRNSYSVGLAVAYQKGSSPKTSIKNKVVIENNIVKGGRQGIFIFSHTSKKFGKVIVKKNRAYARSGKRNAIRVISAKKKQVSKNKTK
;
A
#
# COMPACT_ATOMS: atom_id res chain seq x y z
N MET A 1 26.60 -30.98 -35.35
CA MET A 1 27.47 -29.79 -35.62
C MET A 1 26.71 -28.66 -36.33
N GLU A 2 25.90 -28.95 -37.32
CA GLU A 2 25.14 -27.93 -38.08
C GLU A 2 24.08 -27.12 -37.28
N LYS A 3 23.37 -27.75 -36.35
CA LYS A 3 22.42 -27.08 -35.47
C LYS A 3 23.09 -26.12 -34.46
N PHE A 4 24.33 -26.39 -34.08
CA PHE A 4 25.12 -25.56 -33.18
C PHE A 4 25.68 -24.34 -33.91
N MET A 5 26.12 -24.52 -35.15
CA MET A 5 26.61 -23.43 -36.01
C MET A 5 25.47 -22.47 -36.44
N LYS A 6 24.23 -22.96 -36.58
CA LYS A 6 23.09 -22.12 -36.88
C LYS A 6 22.71 -21.21 -35.68
N LYS A 7 22.84 -21.69 -34.44
CA LYS A 7 22.66 -20.87 -33.25
C LYS A 7 23.73 -19.81 -33.05
N ILE A 8 24.96 -20.10 -33.38
CA ILE A 8 26.06 -19.12 -33.30
C ILE A 8 25.93 -18.05 -34.37
N LYS A 9 25.49 -18.39 -35.59
CA LYS A 9 25.21 -17.38 -36.62
C LYS A 9 24.00 -16.47 -36.24
N GLN A 10 23.01 -17.00 -35.55
CA GLN A 10 21.93 -16.17 -35.02
C GLN A 10 22.40 -15.25 -33.86
N LEU A 11 23.33 -15.71 -33.02
CA LEU A 11 23.89 -14.88 -31.94
C LEU A 11 24.83 -13.78 -32.44
N LEU A 12 25.56 -14.01 -33.53
CA LEU A 12 26.49 -13.03 -34.16
C LEU A 12 25.77 -11.97 -35.02
N PHE A 13 24.51 -12.24 -35.44
CA PHE A 13 23.68 -11.26 -36.14
C PHE A 13 23.02 -10.25 -35.20
N ILE A 14 23.03 -10.53 -33.88
CA ILE A 14 22.41 -9.68 -32.84
C ILE A 14 23.37 -8.56 -32.39
N THR A 15 24.64 -8.63 -32.71
CA THR A 15 25.68 -7.68 -32.25
C THR A 15 25.99 -6.54 -33.21
N PHE A 16 25.39 -6.49 -34.40
CA PHE A 16 25.70 -5.45 -35.38
C PHE A 16 24.46 -4.93 -36.10
N THR A 17 23.62 -4.18 -35.42
CA THR A 17 22.81 -3.09 -36.04
C THR A 17 22.31 -2.16 -34.96
N LEU A 18 23.17 -1.29 -34.44
CA LEU A 18 22.77 -0.07 -33.79
C LEU A 18 22.45 0.94 -34.91
N THR A 19 21.23 0.89 -35.42
CA THR A 19 20.75 1.92 -36.37
C THR A 19 19.66 2.72 -35.69
N ILE A 20 19.91 4.00 -35.52
CA ILE A 20 18.96 5.02 -35.10
C ILE A 20 17.83 5.05 -36.13
N ILE A 21 16.68 4.46 -35.80
CA ILE A 21 15.46 4.66 -36.60
C ILE A 21 14.62 5.70 -35.85
N THR A 22 14.69 6.95 -36.33
CA THR A 22 13.71 7.99 -36.02
C THR A 22 12.40 7.64 -36.73
N GLY A 23 11.55 6.86 -36.10
CA GLY A 23 10.19 6.60 -36.57
C GLY A 23 9.29 7.81 -36.40
N LEU A 24 8.99 8.50 -37.49
CA LEU A 24 7.93 9.49 -37.58
C LEU A 24 6.56 8.79 -37.41
N PHE A 25 5.87 9.06 -36.33
CA PHE A 25 4.43 8.86 -36.26
C PHE A 25 3.76 10.23 -36.23
N CYS A 26 3.15 10.58 -37.38
CA CYS A 26 2.21 11.71 -37.50
C CYS A 26 0.90 11.34 -36.79
N PHE A 27 0.58 12.02 -35.70
CA PHE A 27 -0.79 12.21 -35.23
C PHE A 27 -1.05 13.71 -35.16
N CYS A 28 -1.98 14.17 -36.00
CA CYS A 28 -2.49 15.54 -36.00
C CYS A 28 -3.26 15.81 -34.72
N GLY A 29 -2.75 16.72 -33.89
CA GLY A 29 -3.39 17.21 -32.67
C GLY A 29 -2.39 17.87 -31.74
N ASN A 30 -2.30 19.21 -31.81
CA ASN A 30 -1.50 20.11 -30.96
C ASN A 30 0.02 19.85 -30.94
N THR A 31 0.69 20.40 -31.92
CA THR A 31 2.14 20.25 -32.17
C THR A 31 3.08 20.76 -31.09
N SER A 32 2.65 21.61 -30.17
CA SER A 32 3.49 22.10 -29.08
C SER A 32 3.69 21.09 -27.93
N TYR A 33 2.72 20.24 -27.67
CA TYR A 33 2.81 19.21 -26.61
C TYR A 33 3.71 18.04 -27.00
N ALA A 34 3.70 17.65 -28.27
CA ALA A 34 4.54 16.58 -28.79
C ALA A 34 6.04 16.90 -28.81
N LYS A 35 6.43 18.17 -29.02
CA LYS A 35 7.83 18.58 -29.03
C LYS A 35 8.51 18.50 -27.65
N ASN A 36 7.82 18.84 -26.59
CA ASN A 36 8.37 18.79 -25.24
C ASN A 36 8.39 17.36 -24.65
N ALA A 37 7.46 16.51 -25.05
CA ALA A 37 7.48 15.10 -24.66
C ALA A 37 8.65 14.32 -25.30
N LYS A 38 9.00 14.61 -26.57
CA LYS A 38 10.11 13.94 -27.28
C LYS A 38 11.50 14.16 -26.65
N LYS A 39 11.71 15.23 -25.89
CA LYS A 39 12.97 15.51 -25.18
C LYS A 39 13.04 14.91 -23.79
N ALA A 40 11.96 14.32 -23.29
CA ALA A 40 11.87 13.88 -21.89
C ALA A 40 12.28 12.42 -21.64
N TYR A 41 12.63 11.66 -22.66
CA TYR A 41 13.06 10.27 -22.51
C TYR A 41 13.95 9.80 -23.65
N GLN A 42 14.88 8.89 -23.34
CA GLN A 42 15.58 8.09 -24.33
C GLN A 42 14.88 6.75 -24.46
N HIS A 43 14.51 6.39 -25.67
CA HIS A 43 13.83 5.13 -25.98
C HIS A 43 14.87 4.06 -26.27
N LYS A 44 14.99 3.07 -25.37
CA LYS A 44 15.81 1.89 -25.59
C LYS A 44 14.93 0.75 -26.09
N VAL A 45 14.88 0.52 -27.40
CA VAL A 45 14.10 -0.57 -27.97
C VAL A 45 14.83 -1.89 -27.77
N ILE A 46 14.24 -2.78 -26.99
CA ILE A 46 14.56 -4.21 -27.03
C ILE A 46 13.39 -4.88 -27.78
N ALA A 47 13.63 -5.24 -29.03
CA ALA A 47 12.60 -5.79 -29.90
C ALA A 47 12.39 -7.28 -29.65
N TYR A 48 11.48 -7.61 -28.72
CA TYR A 48 10.73 -8.86 -28.74
C TYR A 48 9.25 -8.49 -28.58
N GLN A 49 8.37 -9.15 -29.34
CA GLN A 49 6.94 -8.79 -29.48
C GLN A 49 6.16 -8.74 -28.15
N ASP A 50 6.70 -9.33 -27.07
CA ASP A 50 6.11 -9.40 -25.71
C ASP A 50 7.00 -8.80 -24.62
N SER A 51 8.12 -8.16 -24.94
CA SER A 51 8.98 -7.53 -23.95
C SER A 51 8.50 -6.14 -23.58
N PRO A 52 8.60 -5.73 -22.28
CA PRO A 52 8.19 -4.39 -21.88
C PRO A 52 9.08 -3.33 -22.56
N ALA A 53 8.47 -2.23 -22.99
CA ALA A 53 9.22 -1.06 -23.45
C ALA A 53 9.95 -0.43 -22.24
N ILE A 54 11.25 -0.14 -22.39
CA ILE A 54 12.09 0.42 -21.33
C ILE A 54 12.36 1.89 -21.66
N TYR A 55 12.12 2.78 -20.71
CA TYR A 55 12.32 4.21 -20.82
C TYR A 55 13.20 4.71 -19.68
N ASP A 56 14.28 5.41 -20.01
CA ASP A 56 15.05 6.22 -19.06
C ASP A 56 14.47 7.64 -19.05
N PHE A 57 13.85 8.03 -17.95
CA PHE A 57 13.19 9.32 -17.85
C PHE A 57 14.21 10.47 -17.73
N ILE A 58 14.09 11.46 -18.60
CA ILE A 58 14.89 12.68 -18.59
C ILE A 58 14.03 13.83 -18.05
N PRO A 59 14.43 14.52 -16.95
CA PRO A 59 13.69 15.64 -16.39
C PRO A 59 13.50 16.79 -17.40
N THR A 60 12.33 17.40 -17.38
CA THR A 60 11.94 18.50 -18.30
C THR A 60 12.28 19.90 -17.76
N GLY A 61 12.86 20.00 -16.57
CA GLY A 61 13.15 21.27 -15.92
C GLY A 61 11.98 21.90 -15.15
N SER A 62 10.76 21.35 -15.24
CA SER A 62 9.61 21.86 -14.48
C SER A 62 8.76 20.73 -13.90
N ALA A 63 8.15 20.95 -12.73
CA ALA A 63 7.31 19.96 -12.05
C ALA A 63 6.10 19.53 -12.91
N ALA A 64 5.42 20.48 -13.54
CA ALA A 64 4.30 20.22 -14.42
C ALA A 64 4.73 19.50 -15.72
N GLY A 65 5.90 19.86 -16.25
CA GLY A 65 6.52 19.18 -17.39
C GLY A 65 6.85 17.72 -17.07
N ASN A 66 7.52 17.46 -15.95
CA ASN A 66 7.86 16.12 -15.48
C ASN A 66 6.61 15.26 -15.32
N ARG A 67 5.57 15.76 -14.66
CA ARG A 67 4.30 15.03 -14.52
C ARG A 67 3.66 14.70 -15.87
N ARG A 68 3.58 15.67 -16.80
CA ARG A 68 2.98 15.41 -18.12
C ARG A 68 3.77 14.35 -18.89
N ALA A 69 5.08 14.45 -18.90
CA ALA A 69 5.94 13.51 -19.61
C ALA A 69 5.87 12.09 -18.98
N LEU A 70 5.94 11.98 -17.66
CA LEU A 70 5.78 10.69 -16.98
C LEU A 70 4.38 10.10 -17.20
N ASN A 71 3.31 10.89 -17.07
CA ASN A 71 1.97 10.40 -17.33
C ASN A 71 1.78 9.94 -18.79
N HIS A 72 2.41 10.61 -19.76
CA HIS A 72 2.40 10.16 -21.14
C HIS A 72 3.02 8.76 -21.28
N LEU A 73 4.14 8.50 -20.60
CA LEU A 73 4.84 7.21 -20.64
C LEU A 73 4.05 6.09 -19.95
N ILE A 74 3.48 6.39 -18.76
CA ILE A 74 2.92 5.34 -17.89
C ILE A 74 1.42 5.08 -18.09
N SER A 75 0.68 5.92 -18.82
CA SER A 75 -0.78 5.83 -18.88
C SER A 75 -1.32 4.71 -19.77
N SER A 76 -0.53 4.18 -20.70
CA SER A 76 -0.97 3.05 -21.55
C SER A 76 -1.06 1.74 -20.76
N ASP A 77 -1.78 0.76 -21.25
CA ASP A 77 -1.87 -0.59 -20.66
C ASP A 77 -0.83 -1.57 -21.23
N LYS A 78 0.01 -1.13 -22.16
CA LYS A 78 1.12 -1.95 -22.68
C LYS A 78 2.21 -2.14 -21.62
N PRO A 79 2.88 -3.29 -21.57
CA PRO A 79 3.99 -3.52 -20.65
C PRO A 79 5.12 -2.49 -20.82
N LYS A 80 5.56 -1.88 -19.70
CA LYS A 80 6.60 -0.86 -19.70
C LYS A 80 7.36 -0.77 -18.40
N ILE A 81 8.62 -0.36 -18.52
CA ILE A 81 9.53 -0.10 -17.40
C ILE A 81 10.02 1.34 -17.53
N ILE A 82 9.85 2.13 -16.49
CA ILE A 82 10.29 3.52 -16.41
C ILE A 82 11.40 3.61 -15.37
N ASN A 83 12.59 3.98 -15.77
CA ASN A 83 13.70 4.25 -14.89
C ASN A 83 13.76 5.75 -14.61
N ILE A 84 13.65 6.11 -13.34
CA ILE A 84 13.82 7.50 -12.85
C ILE A 84 15.23 7.58 -12.29
N ASN A 85 16.15 8.14 -13.06
CA ASN A 85 17.58 8.18 -12.75
C ASN A 85 18.05 9.55 -12.20
N ASN A 86 17.11 10.40 -11.79
CA ASN A 86 17.37 11.72 -11.24
C ASN A 86 16.34 12.08 -10.16
N ASP A 87 16.70 12.95 -9.25
CA ASP A 87 15.76 13.60 -8.36
C ASP A 87 14.82 14.50 -9.17
N ILE A 88 13.52 14.37 -8.97
CA ILE A 88 12.52 15.11 -9.73
C ILE A 88 11.44 15.72 -8.84
N SER A 89 10.86 16.80 -9.32
CA SER A 89 9.62 17.37 -8.78
C SER A 89 8.48 17.17 -9.77
N ILE A 90 7.29 16.89 -9.26
CA ILE A 90 6.03 16.89 -9.99
C ILE A 90 5.03 17.82 -9.27
N ASP A 91 4.14 18.45 -10.01
CA ASP A 91 3.15 19.38 -9.41
C ASP A 91 1.98 18.64 -8.75
N THR A 92 1.60 17.48 -9.28
CA THR A 92 0.55 16.60 -8.74
C THR A 92 0.84 15.15 -9.12
N TYR A 93 -0.10 14.25 -8.87
CA TYR A 93 0.08 12.80 -8.95
C TYR A 93 0.23 12.24 -10.36
N LEU A 94 0.91 11.10 -10.42
CA LEU A 94 1.02 10.22 -11.58
C LEU A 94 -0.16 9.25 -11.63
N ARG A 95 -0.59 8.91 -12.84
CA ARG A 95 -1.69 7.95 -13.09
C ARG A 95 -1.19 6.79 -13.96
N PRO A 96 -0.61 5.76 -13.36
CA PRO A 96 -0.16 4.60 -14.13
C PRO A 96 -1.34 3.83 -14.73
N GLY A 97 -1.17 3.36 -15.95
CA GLY A 97 -1.95 2.30 -16.56
C GLY A 97 -1.48 0.92 -16.08
N ASN A 98 -2.12 -0.12 -16.60
CA ASN A 98 -1.74 -1.51 -16.30
C ASN A 98 -0.31 -1.81 -16.75
N ASN A 99 0.27 -2.91 -16.23
CA ASN A 99 1.56 -3.45 -16.67
C ASN A 99 2.71 -2.42 -16.61
N THR A 100 2.76 -1.65 -15.53
CA THR A 100 3.74 -0.57 -15.34
C THR A 100 4.75 -0.95 -14.25
N THR A 101 6.04 -0.86 -14.56
CA THR A 101 7.12 -0.91 -13.58
C THR A 101 7.79 0.47 -13.51
N ILE A 102 7.95 1.00 -12.31
CA ILE A 102 8.68 2.25 -12.04
C ILE A 102 9.88 1.91 -11.16
N ASN A 103 11.07 2.09 -11.69
CA ASN A 103 12.32 1.95 -10.96
C ASN A 103 12.83 3.36 -10.59
N ALA A 104 12.83 3.69 -9.32
CA ALA A 104 13.29 4.99 -8.84
C ALA A 104 14.61 4.91 -8.04
N GLY A 105 15.12 3.71 -7.79
CA GLY A 105 16.39 3.51 -7.09
C GLY A 105 16.44 4.27 -5.77
N ASN A 106 17.44 5.14 -5.62
CA ASN A 106 17.60 6.03 -4.46
C ASN A 106 17.12 7.47 -4.73
N HIS A 107 16.54 7.73 -5.91
CA HIS A 107 16.14 9.08 -6.31
C HIS A 107 14.89 9.56 -5.58
N THR A 108 14.81 10.88 -5.45
CA THR A 108 13.69 11.56 -4.77
C THR A 108 12.65 12.04 -5.77
N ILE A 109 11.41 11.65 -5.54
CA ILE A 109 10.25 12.16 -6.26
C ILE A 109 9.45 13.05 -5.30
N THR A 110 9.52 14.36 -5.52
CA THR A 110 8.83 15.34 -4.72
C THR A 110 7.56 15.81 -5.43
N SER A 111 6.42 15.79 -4.74
CA SER A 111 5.13 16.19 -5.32
C SER A 111 4.49 17.33 -4.57
N GLY A 112 3.78 18.19 -5.28
CA GLY A 112 2.90 19.21 -4.68
C GLY A 112 1.67 18.65 -3.97
N SER A 113 1.35 17.34 -4.18
CA SER A 113 0.20 16.65 -3.56
C SER A 113 0.55 15.17 -3.29
N GLY A 114 -0.31 14.22 -3.63
CA GLY A 114 0.06 12.80 -3.70
C GLY A 114 0.97 12.52 -4.89
N VAL A 115 1.56 11.33 -4.94
CA VAL A 115 2.49 10.96 -6.03
C VAL A 115 1.87 9.96 -6.99
N ILE A 116 1.25 8.90 -6.51
CA ILE A 116 0.63 7.87 -7.35
C ILE A 116 -0.82 7.69 -6.95
N ILE A 117 -1.74 7.94 -7.87
CA ILE A 117 -3.17 7.76 -7.66
C ILE A 117 -3.77 7.19 -8.93
N ASN A 118 -4.16 5.91 -8.93
CA ASN A 118 -4.90 5.35 -10.05
C ASN A 118 -6.36 5.86 -10.07
N ALA A 119 -6.98 5.83 -11.23
CA ALA A 119 -8.36 6.27 -11.44
C ALA A 119 -9.20 5.09 -11.98
N PRO A 120 -9.73 4.22 -11.11
CA PRO A 120 -10.51 3.08 -11.56
C PRO A 120 -11.81 3.52 -12.23
N THR A 121 -12.17 2.82 -13.29
CA THR A 121 -13.43 3.03 -14.07
C THR A 121 -14.51 2.03 -13.70
N ALA A 122 -14.13 0.89 -13.10
CA ALA A 122 -15.04 -0.17 -12.68
C ALA A 122 -14.73 -0.68 -11.26
N ALA A 123 -15.75 -1.15 -10.57
CA ALA A 123 -15.65 -1.72 -9.22
C ALA A 123 -15.25 -3.21 -9.27
N SER A 124 -14.11 -3.49 -9.87
CA SER A 124 -13.52 -4.84 -10.01
C SER A 124 -12.06 -4.83 -9.61
N TYR A 125 -11.58 -5.89 -8.96
CA TYR A 125 -10.15 -6.05 -8.63
C TYR A 125 -9.25 -6.05 -9.87
N ASP A 126 -9.77 -6.44 -11.02
CA ASP A 126 -9.03 -6.52 -12.29
C ASP A 126 -9.08 -5.23 -13.11
N ASN A 127 -9.67 -4.16 -12.55
CA ASN A 127 -9.74 -2.88 -13.23
C ASN A 127 -8.36 -2.22 -13.40
N PHE A 128 -7.46 -2.44 -12.45
CA PHE A 128 -6.07 -2.00 -12.50
C PHE A 128 -5.16 -3.12 -12.01
N LYS A 129 -4.08 -3.44 -12.77
CA LYS A 129 -3.22 -4.59 -12.43
C LYS A 129 -1.77 -4.42 -12.88
N ASN A 130 -0.90 -5.22 -12.26
CA ASN A 130 0.52 -5.34 -12.60
C ASN A 130 1.24 -3.98 -12.48
N LEU A 131 1.13 -3.30 -11.32
CA LEU A 131 1.98 -2.16 -10.98
C LEU A 131 3.12 -2.63 -10.08
N THR A 132 4.34 -2.33 -10.48
CA THR A 132 5.53 -2.51 -9.65
C THR A 132 6.23 -1.18 -9.43
N ILE A 133 6.56 -0.86 -8.18
CA ILE A 133 7.35 0.31 -7.79
C ILE A 133 8.58 -0.21 -7.05
N ASN A 134 9.77 0.09 -7.55
CA ASN A 134 11.04 -0.31 -6.96
C ASN A 134 11.84 0.92 -6.49
N GLY A 135 12.12 0.99 -5.20
CA GLY A 135 12.91 2.05 -4.59
C GLY A 135 12.24 3.42 -4.59
N GLY A 136 13.07 4.43 -4.51
CA GLY A 136 12.69 5.83 -4.50
C GLY A 136 12.34 6.39 -3.12
N VAL A 137 12.57 7.70 -2.99
CA VAL A 137 12.12 8.52 -1.86
C VAL A 137 10.95 9.37 -2.34
N TRP A 138 9.76 9.02 -1.90
CA TRP A 138 8.49 9.62 -2.33
C TRP A 138 8.00 10.56 -1.25
N LYS A 139 8.01 11.86 -1.50
CA LYS A 139 7.68 12.86 -0.48
C LYS A 139 6.84 14.01 -1.01
N ASN A 140 6.16 14.67 -0.10
CA ASN A 140 5.46 15.91 -0.38
C ASN A 140 6.43 17.09 -0.33
N SER A 141 6.27 18.05 -1.24
CA SER A 141 7.11 19.25 -1.34
C SER A 141 6.90 20.24 -0.19
N SER A 142 5.75 20.19 0.49
CA SER A 142 5.41 21.09 1.58
C SER A 142 5.43 20.38 2.93
N SER A 143 6.23 20.91 3.86
CA SER A 143 6.20 20.53 5.28
C SER A 143 4.91 21.00 5.99
N SER A 144 4.18 21.92 5.41
CA SER A 144 3.18 22.77 6.07
C SER A 144 1.74 22.63 5.56
N GLY A 145 1.27 21.43 5.20
CA GLY A 145 -0.16 21.33 5.14
C GLY A 145 -0.84 20.80 3.87
N LEU A 146 -0.12 20.19 2.96
CA LEU A 146 -0.81 19.48 1.88
C LEU A 146 -1.54 18.27 2.46
N LYS A 147 -2.86 18.36 2.42
CA LYS A 147 -3.76 17.27 2.75
C LYS A 147 -3.74 16.27 1.60
N GLY A 148 -3.30 15.05 1.85
CA GLY A 148 -3.37 14.05 0.80
C GLY A 148 -2.61 12.79 1.10
N THR A 149 -3.09 11.73 0.48
CA THR A 149 -2.45 10.41 0.43
C THR A 149 -1.35 10.42 -0.61
N MET A 150 -0.18 9.89 -0.27
CA MET A 150 0.96 9.85 -1.19
C MET A 150 0.74 8.84 -2.31
N MET A 151 0.34 7.62 -1.96
CA MET A 151 0.01 6.57 -2.93
C MET A 151 -1.36 6.01 -2.63
N ARG A 152 -2.31 6.18 -3.55
CA ARG A 152 -3.65 5.57 -3.46
C ARG A 152 -3.84 4.62 -4.62
N ILE A 153 -4.13 3.37 -4.29
CA ILE A 153 -4.37 2.30 -5.24
C ILE A 153 -5.75 1.70 -4.95
N SER A 154 -6.61 1.69 -5.95
CA SER A 154 -8.02 1.32 -5.80
C SER A 154 -8.42 0.33 -6.89
N TYR A 155 -9.20 -0.70 -6.52
CA TYR A 155 -9.69 -1.72 -7.43
C TYR A 155 -8.57 -2.32 -8.28
N ALA A 156 -7.59 -2.88 -7.57
CA ALA A 156 -6.34 -3.33 -8.17
C ALA A 156 -5.98 -4.76 -7.78
N SER A 157 -5.23 -5.44 -8.66
CA SER A 157 -4.58 -6.71 -8.39
C SER A 157 -3.11 -6.71 -8.83
N ASP A 158 -2.34 -7.63 -8.27
CA ASP A 158 -0.93 -7.86 -8.63
C ASP A 158 -0.07 -6.60 -8.51
N ILE A 159 -0.11 -5.97 -7.34
CA ILE A 159 0.62 -4.75 -7.01
C ILE A 159 1.84 -5.08 -6.17
N SER A 160 2.99 -4.55 -6.54
CA SER A 160 4.25 -4.70 -5.79
C SER A 160 4.87 -3.33 -5.50
N ILE A 161 5.20 -3.06 -4.23
CA ILE A 161 5.93 -1.86 -3.81
C ILE A 161 7.12 -2.33 -3.00
N ASN A 162 8.32 -2.15 -3.53
CA ASN A 162 9.55 -2.70 -2.98
C ASN A 162 10.53 -1.57 -2.62
N ASP A 163 11.12 -1.64 -1.43
CA ASP A 163 12.25 -0.81 -0.96
C ASP A 163 12.01 0.71 -1.05
N ALA A 164 10.74 1.14 -1.16
CA ALA A 164 10.36 2.54 -1.24
C ALA A 164 10.37 3.21 0.15
N THR A 165 10.88 4.45 0.20
CA THR A 165 10.70 5.31 1.36
C THR A 165 9.62 6.35 1.07
N VAL A 166 8.51 6.29 1.81
CA VAL A 166 7.34 7.17 1.60
C VAL A 166 7.18 8.10 2.80
N TYR A 167 7.27 9.39 2.55
CA TYR A 167 7.03 10.42 3.53
C TYR A 167 5.64 11.04 3.34
N CYS A 168 4.80 11.00 4.36
CA CYS A 168 3.50 11.66 4.36
C CYS A 168 3.28 12.41 5.68
N ASN A 169 2.54 13.49 5.65
CA ASN A 169 2.15 14.18 6.88
C ASN A 169 0.99 13.45 7.59
N TYR A 170 0.52 14.01 8.71
CA TYR A 170 -0.59 13.44 9.49
C TYR A 170 -1.99 13.83 9.01
N THR A 171 -2.15 14.24 7.77
CA THR A 171 -3.45 14.62 7.17
C THR A 171 -3.87 13.71 6.02
N GLY A 172 -3.09 12.66 5.77
CA GLY A 172 -3.35 11.63 4.77
C GLY A 172 -2.52 10.38 5.06
N HIS A 173 -2.48 9.47 4.12
CA HIS A 173 -1.81 8.19 4.24
C HIS A 173 -0.53 8.15 3.40
N GLY A 174 0.48 7.43 3.86
CA GLY A 174 1.65 7.09 3.02
C GLY A 174 1.20 6.22 1.86
N ILE A 175 0.56 5.09 2.17
CA ILE A 175 -0.06 4.19 1.17
C ILE A 175 -1.50 3.90 1.61
N GLU A 176 -2.45 4.02 0.70
CA GLU A 176 -3.87 3.69 0.86
C GLU A 176 -4.28 2.66 -0.20
N LEU A 177 -4.73 1.50 0.24
CA LEU A 177 -5.18 0.39 -0.61
C LEU A 177 -6.68 0.23 -0.46
N ILE A 178 -7.45 0.49 -1.52
CA ILE A 178 -8.92 0.44 -1.49
C ILE A 178 -9.41 -0.68 -2.40
N ALA A 179 -10.08 -1.67 -1.85
CA ALA A 179 -10.61 -2.79 -2.63
C ALA A 179 -9.53 -3.45 -3.52
N CYS A 180 -8.37 -3.77 -2.95
CA CYS A 180 -7.26 -4.41 -3.65
C CYS A 180 -7.22 -5.92 -3.38
N ASN A 181 -6.66 -6.68 -4.33
CA ASN A 181 -6.47 -8.12 -4.22
C ASN A 181 -5.09 -8.53 -4.74
N GLY A 182 -4.24 -9.10 -3.89
CA GLY A 182 -2.87 -9.44 -4.29
C GLY A 182 -1.96 -8.21 -4.30
N VAL A 183 -1.64 -7.67 -3.10
CA VAL A 183 -0.68 -6.58 -2.93
C VAL A 183 0.49 -7.05 -2.08
N SER A 184 1.69 -6.80 -2.53
CA SER A 184 2.93 -6.99 -1.80
C SER A 184 3.61 -5.66 -1.53
N ILE A 185 3.89 -5.36 -0.26
CA ILE A 185 4.70 -4.21 0.19
C ILE A 185 5.89 -4.78 0.94
N ASN A 186 7.07 -4.67 0.37
CA ASN A 186 8.28 -5.28 0.93
C ASN A 186 9.42 -4.27 1.08
N GLY A 187 10.16 -4.34 2.20
CA GLY A 187 11.34 -3.52 2.45
C GLY A 187 11.08 -2.02 2.62
N CYS A 188 9.82 -1.59 2.64
CA CYS A 188 9.44 -0.19 2.60
C CYS A 188 9.57 0.52 3.96
N LYS A 189 9.81 1.84 3.89
CA LYS A 189 9.79 2.75 5.03
C LYS A 189 8.67 3.76 4.86
N LEU A 190 7.61 3.68 5.69
CA LEU A 190 6.51 4.64 5.72
C LEU A 190 6.68 5.54 6.93
N ILE A 191 7.04 6.79 6.71
CA ILE A 191 7.50 7.71 7.76
C ILE A 191 6.70 9.00 7.72
N PRO A 192 6.09 9.45 8.84
CA PRO A 192 5.37 10.70 8.86
C PRO A 192 6.30 11.90 8.92
N GLN A 193 5.97 12.94 8.17
CA GLN A 193 6.59 14.26 8.26
C GLN A 193 5.91 15.12 9.33
N GLY A 194 6.71 15.91 10.04
CA GLY A 194 6.20 16.85 11.04
C GLY A 194 5.82 16.22 12.38
N LYS A 195 5.22 17.04 13.24
CA LYS A 195 4.81 16.69 14.61
C LYS A 195 3.45 16.00 14.62
N CYS A 196 3.36 14.85 15.27
CA CYS A 196 2.09 14.13 15.41
C CYS A 196 1.08 14.95 16.25
N PRO A 197 -0.10 15.29 15.71
CA PRO A 197 -1.14 15.92 16.51
C PRO A 197 -1.63 14.99 17.62
N LYS A 198 -1.91 15.54 18.82
CA LYS A 198 -2.24 14.75 20.01
C LYS A 198 -3.42 13.78 19.87
N LYS A 199 -4.40 14.10 19.02
CA LYS A 199 -5.61 13.31 18.80
C LYS A 199 -5.67 12.68 17.39
N CYS A 200 -4.62 12.79 16.62
CA CYS A 200 -4.55 12.21 15.27
C CYS A 200 -4.70 10.68 15.33
N VAL A 201 -5.36 10.13 14.34
CA VAL A 201 -5.54 8.69 14.14
C VAL A 201 -5.23 8.26 12.70
N GLU A 202 -4.68 9.17 11.89
CA GLU A 202 -4.32 8.89 10.51
C GLU A 202 -3.24 7.80 10.41
N GLU A 203 -3.42 6.93 9.47
CA GLU A 203 -2.59 5.76 9.22
C GLU A 203 -1.52 6.04 8.17
N GLN A 204 -0.34 5.45 8.34
CA GLN A 204 0.66 5.49 7.27
C GLN A 204 0.41 4.41 6.20
N LEU A 205 -0.06 3.24 6.61
CA LEU A 205 -0.60 2.24 5.70
C LEU A 205 -2.07 1.97 6.03
N GLN A 206 -2.93 2.35 5.12
CA GLN A 206 -4.37 2.17 5.24
C GLN A 206 -4.84 1.11 4.23
N ILE A 207 -5.62 0.14 4.73
CA ILE A 207 -6.25 -0.93 3.93
C ILE A 207 -7.75 -0.75 4.06
N ASP A 208 -8.40 -0.30 3.00
CA ASP A 208 -9.78 0.16 3.03
C ASP A 208 -10.79 -0.75 2.33
N LEU A 209 -12.03 -0.63 2.82
CA LEU A 209 -13.20 -0.98 2.04
C LEU A 209 -13.56 0.18 1.12
N ALA A 210 -14.10 -0.12 -0.05
CA ALA A 210 -14.61 0.90 -0.97
C ALA A 210 -15.95 1.45 -0.47
N THR A 211 -15.92 2.38 0.48
CA THR A 211 -17.12 3.08 0.98
C THR A 211 -16.92 4.59 0.94
N PRO A 212 -18.00 5.40 0.94
CA PRO A 212 -17.88 6.86 0.95
C PRO A 212 -17.05 7.41 2.11
N LYS A 213 -17.09 6.78 3.28
CA LYS A 213 -16.39 7.26 4.48
C LYS A 213 -14.95 6.78 4.57
N THR A 214 -14.68 5.53 4.20
CA THR A 214 -13.32 4.98 4.25
C THR A 214 -12.49 5.40 3.04
N ALA A 215 -13.15 5.67 1.91
CA ALA A 215 -12.51 6.03 0.65
C ALA A 215 -13.13 7.29 0.02
N PRO A 216 -13.11 8.45 0.70
CA PRO A 216 -13.78 9.66 0.22
C PRO A 216 -13.21 10.17 -1.11
N GLY A 217 -11.94 9.89 -1.40
CA GLY A 217 -11.32 10.20 -2.69
C GLY A 217 -11.91 9.38 -3.84
N LEU A 218 -12.18 8.11 -3.59
CA LEU A 218 -12.84 7.22 -4.55
C LEU A 218 -14.30 7.62 -4.76
N TYR A 219 -15.01 8.00 -3.69
CA TYR A 219 -16.38 8.47 -3.77
C TYR A 219 -16.51 9.75 -4.62
N ARG A 220 -15.55 10.69 -4.47
CA ARG A 220 -15.50 11.90 -5.31
C ARG A 220 -15.20 11.60 -6.78
N LEU A 221 -14.43 10.54 -7.06
CA LEU A 221 -14.19 10.09 -8.42
C LEU A 221 -15.48 9.53 -9.05
N SER A 222 -16.12 8.59 -8.37
CA SER A 222 -17.43 8.06 -8.74
C SER A 222 -18.12 7.38 -7.56
N PRO A 223 -19.32 7.82 -7.15
CA PRO A 223 -20.10 7.16 -6.10
C PRO A 223 -20.38 5.68 -6.35
N LYS A 224 -20.49 5.26 -7.63
CA LYS A 224 -20.73 3.86 -8.04
C LYS A 224 -19.59 2.92 -7.65
N LEU A 225 -18.37 3.45 -7.50
CA LEU A 225 -17.21 2.69 -7.05
C LEU A 225 -17.26 2.36 -5.53
N CYS A 226 -18.10 3.02 -4.76
CA CYS A 226 -18.24 2.78 -3.33
C CYS A 226 -19.33 1.74 -3.02
N ASN A 227 -19.02 0.47 -3.27
CA ASN A 227 -19.95 -0.66 -3.09
C ASN A 227 -19.65 -1.54 -1.87
N GLY A 228 -18.62 -1.20 -1.07
CA GLY A 228 -18.19 -1.95 0.11
C GLY A 228 -17.22 -3.08 -0.17
N THR A 229 -16.66 -3.18 -1.37
CA THR A 229 -15.66 -4.20 -1.71
C THR A 229 -14.47 -4.12 -0.75
N PRO A 230 -14.06 -5.22 -0.09
CA PRO A 230 -12.92 -5.25 0.83
C PRO A 230 -11.61 -5.47 0.09
N SER A 231 -10.49 -5.16 0.75
CA SER A 231 -9.18 -5.63 0.32
C SER A 231 -8.88 -7.05 0.82
N LYS A 232 -8.15 -7.85 0.04
CA LYS A 232 -7.76 -9.23 0.37
C LYS A 232 -6.40 -9.58 -0.21
N ASN A 233 -5.74 -10.62 0.35
CA ASN A 233 -4.42 -11.09 -0.09
C ASN A 233 -3.38 -9.96 -0.06
N ILE A 234 -3.27 -9.27 1.08
CA ILE A 234 -2.31 -8.18 1.28
C ILE A 234 -1.15 -8.71 2.10
N SER A 235 0.06 -8.54 1.60
CA SER A 235 1.31 -8.89 2.27
C SER A 235 2.15 -7.64 2.56
N VAL A 236 2.58 -7.47 3.81
CA VAL A 236 3.48 -6.40 4.25
C VAL A 236 4.65 -7.05 4.95
N THR A 237 5.82 -6.97 4.36
CA THR A 237 7.00 -7.69 4.86
C THR A 237 8.23 -6.79 4.95
N ASN A 238 9.07 -7.02 5.96
CA ASN A 238 10.35 -6.33 6.13
C ASN A 238 10.26 -4.79 6.21
N CYS A 239 9.08 -4.27 6.59
CA CYS A 239 8.79 -2.84 6.54
C CYS A 239 9.00 -2.14 7.89
N THR A 240 9.33 -0.85 7.82
CA THR A 240 9.25 0.07 8.96
C THR A 240 8.11 1.05 8.74
N VAL A 241 7.10 1.01 9.62
CA VAL A 241 5.90 1.85 9.50
C VAL A 241 5.69 2.64 10.77
N SER A 242 5.67 3.95 10.68
CA SER A 242 5.43 4.85 11.81
C SER A 242 4.36 5.86 11.45
N GLY A 243 3.37 6.08 12.32
CA GLY A 243 2.27 7.00 12.07
C GLY A 243 1.61 7.48 13.36
N ALA A 244 0.53 8.26 13.25
CA ALA A 244 -0.39 8.42 14.38
C ALA A 244 -0.96 7.05 14.73
N ARG A 245 -1.47 6.32 13.75
CA ARG A 245 -1.59 4.88 13.69
C ARG A 245 -0.61 4.35 12.62
N GLY A 246 0.07 3.22 12.87
CA GLY A 246 1.02 2.67 11.90
C GLY A 246 0.30 2.04 10.71
N ILE A 247 -0.34 0.89 10.93
CA ILE A 247 -1.10 0.14 9.93
C ILE A 247 -2.54 -0.05 10.40
N CYS A 248 -3.50 0.17 9.51
CA CYS A 248 -4.90 -0.12 9.78
C CYS A 248 -5.60 -0.80 8.60
N ALA A 249 -6.28 -1.91 8.87
CA ALA A 249 -7.37 -2.38 8.02
C ALA A 249 -8.67 -1.77 8.55
N SER A 250 -9.32 -0.96 7.76
CA SER A 250 -10.40 -0.11 8.18
C SER A 250 -11.77 -0.81 8.22
N PHE A 251 -12.70 -0.08 8.75
CA PHE A 251 -14.07 -0.51 8.97
C PHE A 251 -15.04 0.60 8.53
N PRO A 252 -16.22 0.27 7.97
CA PRO A 252 -17.09 1.28 7.35
C PRO A 252 -17.80 2.23 8.31
N GLY A 253 -17.42 2.25 9.59
CA GLY A 253 -17.99 3.18 10.58
C GLY A 253 -19.50 3.00 10.76
N SER A 254 -20.25 4.10 10.67
CA SER A 254 -21.71 4.12 10.80
C SER A 254 -22.47 3.67 9.54
N GLU A 255 -21.79 3.38 8.44
CA GLU A 255 -22.41 3.02 7.16
C GLU A 255 -22.93 1.58 7.17
N SER A 256 -24.11 1.37 7.75
CA SER A 256 -24.69 0.05 8.02
C SER A 256 -24.83 -0.84 6.77
N LYS A 257 -25.14 -0.25 5.61
CA LYS A 257 -25.26 -0.98 4.34
C LYS A 257 -23.99 -1.73 3.94
N TYR A 258 -22.82 -1.29 4.40
CA TYR A 258 -21.52 -1.91 4.10
C TYR A 258 -21.05 -2.91 5.15
N ARG A 259 -21.83 -3.16 6.21
CA ARG A 259 -21.52 -4.14 7.28
C ARG A 259 -21.95 -5.56 6.96
N LYS A 260 -22.36 -5.84 5.72
CA LYS A 260 -22.81 -7.14 5.23
C LYS A 260 -21.71 -8.20 5.31
N ALA A 261 -22.08 -9.46 5.31
CA ALA A 261 -21.16 -10.59 5.51
C ALA A 261 -19.98 -10.67 4.52
N GLY A 262 -20.13 -10.13 3.29
CA GLY A 262 -19.09 -10.13 2.25
C GLY A 262 -18.03 -9.04 2.42
N ASN A 263 -18.31 -7.96 3.14
CA ASN A 263 -17.50 -6.75 3.18
C ASN A 263 -16.47 -6.80 4.33
N TYR A 264 -15.63 -7.81 4.34
CA TYR A 264 -14.60 -8.01 5.37
C TYR A 264 -13.27 -8.36 4.73
N HIS A 265 -12.23 -7.67 5.15
CA HIS A 265 -10.86 -7.97 4.74
C HIS A 265 -10.49 -9.41 5.07
N SER A 266 -9.62 -10.00 4.28
CA SER A 266 -9.16 -11.36 4.51
C SER A 266 -7.75 -11.56 3.97
N ASN A 267 -7.06 -12.52 4.56
CA ASN A 267 -5.75 -12.96 4.14
C ASN A 267 -4.71 -11.81 4.15
N ILE A 268 -4.67 -11.07 5.28
CA ILE A 268 -3.68 -10.01 5.52
C ILE A 268 -2.50 -10.62 6.24
N THR A 269 -1.32 -10.55 5.65
CA THR A 269 -0.05 -11.01 6.24
C THR A 269 0.84 -9.82 6.54
N ILE A 270 1.36 -9.74 7.79
CA ILE A 270 2.32 -8.72 8.22
C ILE A 270 3.45 -9.46 8.89
N GLU A 271 4.65 -9.41 8.31
CA GLU A 271 5.78 -10.21 8.79
C GLU A 271 7.09 -9.41 8.80
N ASN A 272 7.92 -9.64 9.82
CA ASN A 272 9.24 -9.02 9.99
C ASN A 272 9.21 -7.47 10.00
N CYS A 273 8.12 -6.87 10.48
CA CYS A 273 7.90 -5.43 10.43
C CYS A 273 8.16 -4.75 11.78
N ASN A 274 8.61 -3.48 11.72
CA ASN A 274 8.69 -2.58 12.86
C ASN A 274 7.60 -1.51 12.76
N ILE A 275 6.56 -1.59 13.62
CA ILE A 275 5.34 -0.79 13.50
C ILE A 275 5.18 0.07 14.75
N THR A 276 5.03 1.39 14.56
CA THR A 276 4.87 2.35 15.65
C THR A 276 3.62 3.22 15.48
N GLY A 277 2.75 3.23 16.51
CA GLY A 277 1.67 4.19 16.66
C GLY A 277 2.07 5.30 17.64
N LYS A 278 1.96 6.58 17.24
CA LYS A 278 2.33 7.73 18.08
C LYS A 278 1.17 8.24 18.94
N SER A 279 -0.05 8.17 18.44
CA SER A 279 -1.27 8.67 19.12
C SER A 279 -2.51 7.77 18.97
N ALA A 280 -2.37 6.64 18.30
CA ALA A 280 -3.36 5.58 18.20
C ALA A 280 -2.70 4.20 18.29
N GLU A 281 -3.43 3.14 17.94
CA GLU A 281 -2.91 1.78 17.89
C GLU A 281 -1.70 1.71 16.93
N ALA A 282 -0.71 0.88 17.23
CA ALA A 282 0.37 0.69 16.27
C ALA A 282 -0.11 -0.14 15.07
N LEU A 283 -0.83 -1.23 15.33
CA LEU A 283 -1.43 -2.09 14.34
C LEU A 283 -2.88 -2.35 14.69
N ALA A 284 -3.81 -2.03 13.78
CA ALA A 284 -5.24 -2.27 13.93
C ALA A 284 -5.80 -3.05 12.72
N LEU A 285 -6.32 -4.25 12.95
CA LEU A 285 -6.98 -5.06 11.94
C LEU A 285 -8.47 -5.10 12.25
N PHE A 286 -9.17 -4.07 11.79
CA PHE A 286 -10.61 -3.96 11.96
C PHE A 286 -11.33 -4.66 10.81
N ASN A 287 -12.45 -5.30 11.10
CA ASN A 287 -13.25 -6.06 10.13
C ASN A 287 -12.45 -7.03 9.24
N THR A 288 -11.46 -7.69 9.82
CA THR A 288 -10.61 -8.66 9.13
C THR A 288 -10.98 -10.08 9.56
N LYS A 289 -11.38 -10.93 8.62
CA LYS A 289 -11.75 -12.33 8.90
C LYS A 289 -10.55 -13.23 9.16
N SER A 290 -9.46 -13.01 8.43
CA SER A 290 -8.25 -13.81 8.53
C SER A 290 -7.00 -12.94 8.37
N ALA A 291 -6.02 -13.13 9.25
CA ALA A 291 -4.76 -12.41 9.22
C ALA A 291 -3.65 -13.21 9.89
N THR A 292 -2.41 -12.94 9.48
CA THR A 292 -1.19 -13.45 10.12
C THR A 292 -0.30 -12.25 10.46
N VAL A 293 0.09 -12.13 11.73
CA VAL A 293 1.10 -11.16 12.19
C VAL A 293 2.22 -11.94 12.85
N LYS A 294 3.41 -11.88 12.27
CA LYS A 294 4.52 -12.73 12.68
C LYS A 294 5.85 -11.98 12.70
N ASN A 295 6.71 -12.31 13.68
CA ASN A 295 8.07 -11.78 13.80
C ASN A 295 8.16 -10.25 13.84
N CYS A 296 7.11 -9.55 14.27
CA CYS A 296 7.03 -8.10 14.25
C CYS A 296 7.38 -7.48 15.61
N ARG A 297 7.89 -6.25 15.56
CA ARG A 297 7.94 -5.34 16.69
C ARG A 297 6.84 -4.30 16.56
N VAL A 298 5.85 -4.34 17.46
CA VAL A 298 4.65 -3.49 17.39
C VAL A 298 4.59 -2.65 18.68
N THR A 299 4.68 -1.34 18.56
CA THR A 299 4.75 -0.46 19.74
C THR A 299 3.81 0.74 19.61
N THR A 300 2.89 0.93 20.55
CA THR A 300 2.17 2.20 20.66
C THR A 300 2.78 3.09 21.75
N LYS A 301 2.93 4.38 21.43
CA LYS A 301 3.31 5.45 22.36
C LYS A 301 2.08 6.16 22.94
N THR A 302 0.89 5.78 22.52
CA THR A 302 -0.38 6.40 22.91
C THR A 302 -0.59 6.37 24.42
N PRO A 303 -0.93 7.51 25.05
CA PRO A 303 -1.16 7.59 26.49
C PRO A 303 -2.30 6.69 26.96
N LEU A 304 -2.23 6.19 28.21
CA LEU A 304 -3.27 5.33 28.80
C LEU A 304 -4.65 5.96 28.79
N LYS A 305 -4.75 7.28 29.03
CA LYS A 305 -6.02 8.05 29.02
C LYS A 305 -6.76 8.00 27.68
N ARG A 306 -6.09 7.66 26.58
CA ARG A 306 -6.72 7.46 25.26
C ARG A 306 -7.31 6.05 25.09
N ASN A 307 -7.62 5.38 26.15
CA ASN A 307 -8.39 4.12 26.25
C ASN A 307 -8.28 3.19 25.01
N SER A 308 -9.28 3.24 24.12
CA SER A 308 -9.41 2.34 22.96
C SER A 308 -8.25 2.47 21.96
N TYR A 309 -7.58 3.60 21.89
CA TYR A 309 -6.45 3.82 21.01
C TYR A 309 -5.09 3.39 21.60
N SER A 310 -5.02 3.15 22.90
CA SER A 310 -3.77 2.81 23.59
C SER A 310 -3.48 1.30 23.57
N VAL A 311 -3.59 0.69 22.40
CA VAL A 311 -3.39 -0.74 22.15
C VAL A 311 -2.21 -0.94 21.18
N GLY A 312 -1.34 -1.90 21.49
CA GLY A 312 -0.22 -2.25 20.59
C GLY A 312 -0.73 -2.87 19.30
N LEU A 313 -1.39 -4.03 19.41
CA LEU A 313 -1.98 -4.77 18.31
C LEU A 313 -3.46 -5.06 18.63
N ALA A 314 -4.36 -4.51 17.84
CA ALA A 314 -5.80 -4.72 17.93
C ALA A 314 -6.32 -5.53 16.74
N VAL A 315 -7.17 -6.55 17.01
CA VAL A 315 -7.96 -7.21 15.98
C VAL A 315 -9.41 -7.18 16.44
N ALA A 316 -10.29 -6.52 15.68
CA ALA A 316 -11.64 -6.28 16.19
C ALA A 316 -12.73 -6.33 15.12
N TYR A 317 -13.90 -6.84 15.52
CA TYR A 317 -15.16 -6.53 14.84
C TYR A 317 -15.81 -5.33 15.54
N GLN A 318 -16.02 -4.27 14.80
CA GLN A 318 -16.61 -3.04 15.30
C GLN A 318 -18.14 -3.18 15.49
N LYS A 319 -18.74 -2.24 16.22
CA LYS A 319 -20.20 -2.21 16.47
C LYS A 319 -20.99 -2.32 15.16
N GLY A 320 -21.98 -3.19 15.13
CA GLY A 320 -22.81 -3.44 13.95
C GLY A 320 -22.19 -4.37 12.90
N SER A 321 -20.99 -4.88 13.10
CA SER A 321 -20.38 -5.87 12.20
C SER A 321 -21.17 -7.19 12.21
N SER A 322 -21.34 -7.78 11.02
CA SER A 322 -22.05 -9.06 10.84
C SER A 322 -21.27 -10.05 9.93
N PRO A 323 -20.02 -10.40 10.28
CA PRO A 323 -19.25 -11.30 9.47
C PRO A 323 -19.78 -12.75 9.52
N LYS A 324 -19.73 -13.45 8.40
CA LYS A 324 -19.79 -14.92 8.39
C LYS A 324 -18.38 -15.46 8.60
N THR A 325 -18.13 -16.10 9.74
CA THR A 325 -16.83 -16.68 10.07
C THR A 325 -16.93 -18.16 10.36
N SER A 326 -15.97 -18.94 9.90
CA SER A 326 -15.76 -20.36 10.20
C SER A 326 -14.42 -20.54 10.92
N ILE A 327 -14.20 -21.75 11.46
CA ILE A 327 -12.89 -22.10 12.05
C ILE A 327 -11.74 -22.14 11.02
N LYS A 328 -12.08 -22.17 9.72
CA LYS A 328 -11.11 -22.04 8.63
C LYS A 328 -10.54 -20.63 8.53
N ASN A 329 -11.31 -19.61 8.95
CA ASN A 329 -10.80 -18.23 9.06
C ASN A 329 -9.91 -18.11 10.29
N LYS A 330 -8.60 -17.93 10.09
CA LYS A 330 -7.60 -17.89 11.15
C LYS A 330 -7.07 -16.47 11.36
N VAL A 331 -6.95 -16.06 12.63
CA VAL A 331 -6.13 -14.94 13.07
C VAL A 331 -4.95 -15.53 13.81
N VAL A 332 -3.75 -15.35 13.27
CA VAL A 332 -2.50 -15.89 13.84
C VAL A 332 -1.59 -14.74 14.25
N ILE A 333 -1.22 -14.67 15.52
CA ILE A 333 -0.28 -13.70 16.09
C ILE A 333 0.84 -14.49 16.75
N GLU A 334 1.99 -14.54 16.08
CA GLU A 334 3.08 -15.44 16.47
C GLU A 334 4.42 -14.72 16.50
N ASN A 335 5.22 -15.01 17.53
CA ASN A 335 6.62 -14.59 17.66
C ASN A 335 6.83 -13.06 17.54
N ASN A 336 5.92 -12.27 18.08
CA ASN A 336 6.00 -10.81 18.04
C ASN A 336 6.48 -10.25 19.37
N ILE A 337 7.05 -9.04 19.34
CA ILE A 337 7.27 -8.19 20.50
C ILE A 337 6.25 -7.06 20.44
N VAL A 338 5.26 -7.07 21.33
CA VAL A 338 4.16 -6.10 21.29
C VAL A 338 4.16 -5.26 22.58
N LYS A 339 4.24 -3.94 22.43
CA LYS A 339 4.19 -2.98 23.55
C LYS A 339 2.96 -2.10 23.41
N GLY A 340 2.02 -2.26 24.34
CA GLY A 340 0.80 -1.47 24.44
C GLY A 340 0.83 -0.49 25.62
N GLY A 341 -0.09 0.47 25.59
CA GLY A 341 -0.41 1.26 26.76
C GLY A 341 -1.45 0.53 27.62
N ARG A 342 -2.72 0.61 27.24
CA ARG A 342 -3.79 -0.09 27.92
C ARG A 342 -3.77 -1.59 27.69
N GLN A 343 -3.47 -2.02 26.46
CA GLN A 343 -3.36 -3.43 26.10
C GLN A 343 -2.20 -3.67 25.13
N GLY A 344 -1.53 -4.80 25.27
CA GLY A 344 -0.53 -5.27 24.31
C GLY A 344 -1.21 -5.83 23.07
N ILE A 345 -1.67 -7.08 23.13
CA ILE A 345 -2.44 -7.76 22.09
C ILE A 345 -3.91 -7.83 22.53
N PHE A 346 -4.81 -7.29 21.75
CA PHE A 346 -6.24 -7.29 22.07
C PHE A 346 -7.09 -7.78 20.90
N ILE A 347 -7.78 -8.90 21.07
CA ILE A 347 -8.66 -9.50 20.09
C ILE A 347 -10.08 -9.55 20.66
N PHE A 348 -10.98 -8.78 20.06
CA PHE A 348 -12.32 -8.57 20.60
C PHE A 348 -13.37 -8.32 19.51
N SER A 349 -14.63 -8.32 19.92
CA SER A 349 -15.75 -7.95 19.07
C SER A 349 -16.73 -7.09 19.87
N HIS A 350 -17.17 -6.01 19.28
CA HIS A 350 -18.28 -5.19 19.81
C HIS A 350 -19.67 -5.77 19.45
N THR A 351 -19.70 -6.98 18.89
CA THR A 351 -20.95 -7.68 18.52
C THR A 351 -20.95 -9.11 19.08
N SER A 352 -22.08 -9.81 18.93
CA SER A 352 -22.16 -11.26 19.23
C SER A 352 -21.33 -12.14 18.29
N LYS A 353 -20.83 -11.58 17.19
CA LYS A 353 -20.04 -12.35 16.20
C LYS A 353 -18.62 -12.57 16.71
N LYS A 354 -18.14 -13.80 16.57
CA LYS A 354 -16.81 -14.24 17.02
C LYS A 354 -15.88 -14.48 15.83
N PHE A 355 -14.59 -14.26 16.02
CA PHE A 355 -13.56 -14.72 15.09
C PHE A 355 -13.62 -16.25 14.96
N GLY A 356 -13.17 -16.83 13.85
CA GLY A 356 -13.12 -18.25 13.63
C GLY A 356 -12.15 -18.93 14.59
N LYS A 357 -10.91 -19.16 14.16
CA LYS A 357 -9.81 -19.65 15.00
C LYS A 357 -8.82 -18.54 15.29
N VAL A 358 -8.51 -18.29 16.58
CA VAL A 358 -7.50 -17.34 17.03
C VAL A 358 -6.32 -18.08 17.65
N ILE A 359 -5.12 -17.84 17.15
CA ILE A 359 -3.87 -18.42 17.64
C ILE A 359 -2.95 -17.26 18.06
N VAL A 360 -2.60 -17.20 19.34
CA VAL A 360 -1.65 -16.23 19.89
C VAL A 360 -0.56 -17.01 20.61
N LYS A 361 0.62 -17.13 20.00
CA LYS A 361 1.69 -17.97 20.54
C LYS A 361 3.07 -17.36 20.39
N LYS A 362 3.97 -17.69 21.32
CA LYS A 362 5.38 -17.31 21.33
C LYS A 362 5.62 -15.79 21.31
N ASN A 363 4.64 -14.96 21.68
CA ASN A 363 4.81 -13.50 21.71
C ASN A 363 5.43 -13.04 23.05
N ARG A 364 6.12 -11.89 23.00
CA ARG A 364 6.47 -11.09 24.19
C ARG A 364 5.57 -9.87 24.20
N ALA A 365 4.56 -9.86 25.06
CA ALA A 365 3.57 -8.80 25.11
C ALA A 365 3.64 -8.01 26.43
N TYR A 366 3.54 -6.70 26.32
CA TYR A 366 3.62 -5.76 27.44
C TYR A 366 2.42 -4.81 27.40
N ALA A 367 1.87 -4.51 28.58
CA ALA A 367 0.86 -3.48 28.73
C ALA A 367 1.22 -2.60 29.94
N ARG A 368 1.33 -1.29 29.73
CA ARG A 368 1.61 -0.34 30.82
C ARG A 368 0.53 -0.32 31.91
N SER A 369 -0.68 -0.75 31.57
CA SER A 369 -1.80 -0.92 32.53
C SER A 369 -1.72 -2.20 33.37
N GLY A 370 -0.67 -3.00 33.22
CA GLY A 370 -0.43 -4.22 33.99
C GLY A 370 -0.51 -5.51 33.18
N LYS A 371 0.17 -6.53 33.68
CA LYS A 371 0.40 -7.84 33.03
C LYS A 371 -0.87 -8.54 32.52
N ARG A 372 -1.97 -8.49 33.25
CA ARG A 372 -3.27 -9.07 32.85
C ARG A 372 -3.83 -8.53 31.54
N ASN A 373 -3.40 -7.35 31.13
CA ASN A 373 -3.82 -6.64 29.93
C ASN A 373 -2.83 -6.84 28.76
N ALA A 374 -1.70 -7.53 28.98
CA ALA A 374 -0.71 -7.75 27.93
C ALA A 374 -1.25 -8.57 26.77
N ILE A 375 -2.08 -9.59 27.04
CA ILE A 375 -2.77 -10.39 26.01
C ILE A 375 -4.21 -10.64 26.44
N ARG A 376 -5.16 -10.21 25.64
CA ARG A 376 -6.60 -10.48 25.83
C ARG A 376 -7.23 -10.97 24.56
N VAL A 377 -7.80 -12.19 24.61
CA VAL A 377 -8.58 -12.81 23.51
C VAL A 377 -9.96 -13.12 24.05
N ILE A 378 -10.95 -12.31 23.72
CA ILE A 378 -12.29 -12.40 24.30
C ILE A 378 -13.38 -12.77 23.29
N SER A 379 -13.08 -12.84 21.98
CA SER A 379 -14.08 -13.13 20.95
C SER A 379 -13.54 -14.09 19.90
N ALA A 380 -13.54 -15.39 20.17
CA ALA A 380 -13.14 -16.44 19.24
C ALA A 380 -14.03 -17.69 19.38
N LYS A 381 -14.32 -18.38 18.28
CA LYS A 381 -14.98 -19.71 18.27
C LYS A 381 -14.03 -20.79 18.80
N LYS A 382 -12.78 -20.75 18.34
CA LYS A 382 -11.67 -21.56 18.89
C LYS A 382 -10.49 -20.64 19.18
N LYS A 383 -9.87 -20.78 20.36
CA LYS A 383 -8.70 -19.99 20.74
C LYS A 383 -7.56 -20.88 21.23
N GLN A 384 -6.34 -20.52 20.86
CA GLN A 384 -5.12 -21.11 21.38
C GLN A 384 -4.18 -19.96 21.80
N VAL A 385 -3.95 -19.83 23.10
CA VAL A 385 -3.04 -18.83 23.66
C VAL A 385 -1.99 -19.58 24.44
N SER A 386 -0.78 -19.67 23.90
CA SER A 386 0.28 -20.54 24.46
C SER A 386 1.69 -20.00 24.25
N LYS A 387 2.61 -20.37 25.12
CA LYS A 387 4.03 -20.06 25.03
C LYS A 387 4.34 -18.54 24.91
N ASN A 388 3.45 -17.67 25.43
CA ASN A 388 3.67 -16.23 25.44
C ASN A 388 4.35 -15.80 26.75
N LYS A 389 5.18 -14.74 26.65
CA LYS A 389 5.73 -14.04 27.81
C LYS A 389 5.00 -12.71 27.97
N THR A 390 4.46 -12.43 29.17
CA THR A 390 3.69 -11.20 29.46
C THR A 390 4.34 -10.41 30.59
N LYS A 391 4.30 -9.07 30.45
CA LYS A 391 4.80 -8.15 31.47
C LYS A 391 3.92 -6.89 31.54
#